data_a26f67bf143726b5db55d0aab8490453
#
_entry.id   a26f67bf143726b5db55d0aab8490453
#
_cell.length_a   1.000
_cell.length_b   1.000
_cell.length_c   1.000
_cell.angle_alpha   90.00
_cell.angle_beta   90.00
_cell.angle_gamma   90.00
#
_symmetry.space_group_name_H-M   'P 1'
#
loop_
_entity.id
_entity.type
_entity.pdbx_description
1 polymer ?
#
loop_
_entity_poly.entity_id
_entity_poly.type
_entity_poly.pdbx_seq_one_letter_code
_entity_poly.pdbx_strand_id
1 'polypeptide(L)'
;MKPLAYAFLAGLAAATGFEPIGLWPLTLAAFALLLRLVRTAPGLRSALARGWWFGVGHFVVGLNWIATAFTYQAEMPASLGYLAVVLLSLYLAVYPAAAAGLAWRWGRKDDLRLILVFAAAWIVTEWLRAGLFTGFAWNPIGVAILATPLSWSAPLVGTYGLSGVAALLAGILLLLFLRRWRSAGAAAAGVAAVALAGFLAGGPAPGPAGPSLRIVQPNIGQQDKWREGFQEENMERLRRLSTWGGSEPRLLLWPEAAVTRPLENGLDDPGHIMEMLELRQEVADMLGDKDLLLTGGVTWRSADGRDVTSATNSVFVIDKAGRILSRYDKAHLVPYGEYLPMRPILSSLGLSRLAPGDVDFDPGPGARTLDLPVIGKAGFQLCYEIIFSGEVVDRKNRPAFLFNPSNDAWFGAWGPPQHLAQARLRALEEGLPVLRSTPTGISAVIDADGRLLKSLPWRTAGVIDTRLPAPRPPTPFARLGNILPLLFSLVLV
;
A
#
# COMPACT_ATOMS: atom_id res chain seq x y z
N MET A 1 5.83 -36.50 0.70
CA MET A 1 5.08 -35.67 1.65
C MET A 1 5.97 -34.73 2.48
N LYS A 2 7.05 -35.19 3.14
CA LYS A 2 7.93 -34.34 3.98
C LYS A 2 8.40 -33.01 3.31
N PRO A 3 8.89 -32.96 2.03
CA PRO A 3 9.36 -31.72 1.43
C PRO A 3 8.26 -30.64 1.23
N LEU A 4 7.01 -31.04 0.98
CA LEU A 4 5.88 -30.11 0.84
C LEU A 4 5.49 -29.51 2.19
N ALA A 5 5.49 -30.33 3.26
CA ALA A 5 5.26 -29.84 4.62
C ALA A 5 6.35 -28.86 5.05
N TYR A 6 7.63 -29.14 4.75
CA TYR A 6 8.71 -28.19 5.01
C TYR A 6 8.57 -26.91 4.22
N ALA A 7 8.13 -26.98 2.96
CA ALA A 7 7.86 -25.78 2.16
C ALA A 7 6.73 -24.92 2.77
N PHE A 8 5.63 -25.55 3.18
CA PHE A 8 4.53 -24.87 3.85
C PHE A 8 4.95 -24.20 5.16
N LEU A 9 5.65 -24.93 6.03
CA LEU A 9 6.16 -24.40 7.31
C LEU A 9 7.17 -23.26 7.08
N ALA A 10 8.03 -23.37 6.06
CA ALA A 10 8.92 -22.27 5.65
C ALA A 10 8.11 -21.05 5.17
N GLY A 11 7.00 -21.26 4.46
CA GLY A 11 6.10 -20.19 4.07
C GLY A 11 5.50 -19.45 5.27
N LEU A 12 4.99 -20.19 6.27
CA LEU A 12 4.49 -19.61 7.52
C LEU A 12 5.58 -18.77 8.22
N ALA A 13 6.81 -19.30 8.31
CA ALA A 13 7.94 -18.61 8.90
C ALA A 13 8.33 -17.34 8.09
N ALA A 14 8.29 -17.42 6.77
CA ALA A 14 8.62 -16.27 5.91
C ALA A 14 7.68 -15.08 6.11
N ALA A 15 6.42 -15.32 6.42
CA ALA A 15 5.46 -14.24 6.68
C ALA A 15 5.76 -13.42 7.94
N THR A 16 6.54 -13.95 8.88
CA THR A 16 6.89 -13.25 10.13
C THR A 16 7.90 -12.12 9.94
N GLY A 17 8.51 -12.00 8.76
CA GLY A 17 9.42 -10.89 8.45
C GLY A 17 8.70 -9.57 8.18
N PHE A 18 7.40 -9.60 7.93
CA PHE A 18 6.61 -8.40 7.79
C PHE A 18 6.11 -7.89 9.15
N GLU A 19 5.76 -6.60 9.18
CA GLU A 19 5.11 -6.02 10.34
C GLU A 19 3.78 -6.77 10.67
N PRO A 20 3.37 -6.80 11.94
CA PRO A 20 4.00 -6.16 13.11
C PRO A 20 5.16 -6.96 13.74
N ILE A 21 5.50 -8.15 13.24
CA ILE A 21 6.50 -9.03 13.86
C ILE A 21 7.92 -8.60 13.50
N GLY A 22 8.20 -8.30 12.22
CA GLY A 22 9.47 -7.76 11.75
C GLY A 22 10.68 -8.71 11.81
N LEU A 23 10.47 -10.03 11.90
CA LEU A 23 11.54 -11.04 11.97
C LEU A 23 12.15 -11.36 10.60
N TRP A 24 12.64 -10.33 9.90
CA TRP A 24 13.22 -10.47 8.57
C TRP A 24 14.35 -11.52 8.44
N PRO A 25 15.21 -11.82 9.46
CA PRO A 25 16.20 -12.86 9.33
C PRO A 25 15.56 -14.25 9.16
N LEU A 26 14.42 -14.50 9.82
CA LEU A 26 13.67 -15.75 9.67
C LEU A 26 13.07 -15.87 8.26
N THR A 27 12.61 -14.78 7.68
CA THR A 27 12.18 -14.73 6.27
C THR A 27 13.30 -15.15 5.33
N LEU A 28 14.51 -14.60 5.49
CA LEU A 28 15.67 -14.97 4.67
C LEU A 28 16.04 -16.45 4.85
N ALA A 29 16.03 -16.95 6.08
CA ALA A 29 16.27 -18.37 6.35
C ALA A 29 15.21 -19.28 5.72
N ALA A 30 13.93 -18.89 5.76
CA ALA A 30 12.83 -19.61 5.14
C ALA A 30 12.97 -19.66 3.60
N PHE A 31 13.38 -18.55 2.98
CA PHE A 31 13.67 -18.50 1.55
C PHE A 31 14.91 -19.33 1.18
N ALA A 32 15.96 -19.33 2.00
CA ALA A 32 17.11 -20.22 1.83
C ALA A 32 16.70 -21.70 1.90
N LEU A 33 15.78 -22.05 2.79
CA LEU A 33 15.20 -23.39 2.86
C LEU A 33 14.38 -23.71 1.60
N LEU A 34 13.56 -22.77 1.11
CA LEU A 34 12.84 -22.96 -0.16
C LEU A 34 13.80 -23.21 -1.31
N LEU A 35 14.85 -22.41 -1.44
CA LEU A 35 15.89 -22.59 -2.46
C LEU A 35 16.55 -23.97 -2.37
N ARG A 36 16.88 -24.45 -1.15
CA ARG A 36 17.38 -25.81 -0.93
C ARG A 36 16.37 -26.87 -1.38
N LEU A 37 15.10 -26.68 -1.05
CA LEU A 37 14.04 -27.58 -1.48
C LEU A 37 13.90 -27.58 -3.00
N VAL A 38 13.92 -26.41 -3.67
CA VAL A 38 13.88 -26.31 -5.14
C VAL A 38 15.08 -27.02 -5.77
N ARG A 39 16.28 -26.76 -5.26
CA ARG A 39 17.53 -27.41 -5.71
C ARG A 39 17.46 -28.93 -5.70
N THR A 40 16.85 -29.52 -4.68
CA THR A 40 16.74 -30.98 -4.49
C THR A 40 15.46 -31.56 -5.08
N ALA A 41 14.69 -30.81 -5.84
CA ALA A 41 13.46 -31.30 -6.46
C ALA A 41 13.78 -32.30 -7.58
N PRO A 42 13.14 -33.49 -7.62
CA PRO A 42 13.40 -34.51 -8.62
C PRO A 42 12.90 -34.13 -10.02
N GLY A 43 12.00 -33.16 -10.14
CA GLY A 43 11.43 -32.72 -11.39
C GLY A 43 10.70 -31.40 -11.27
N LEU A 44 10.34 -30.79 -12.41
CA LEU A 44 9.67 -29.50 -12.47
C LEU A 44 8.36 -29.46 -11.67
N ARG A 45 7.51 -30.49 -11.79
CA ARG A 45 6.26 -30.57 -11.01
C ARG A 45 6.51 -30.52 -9.51
N SER A 46 7.59 -31.17 -9.03
CA SER A 46 7.97 -31.14 -7.63
C SER A 46 8.48 -29.75 -7.18
N ALA A 47 9.24 -29.05 -8.04
CA ALA A 47 9.70 -27.69 -7.76
C ALA A 47 8.52 -26.70 -7.71
N LEU A 48 7.60 -26.77 -8.68
CA LEU A 48 6.35 -25.99 -8.68
C LEU A 48 5.52 -26.22 -7.41
N ALA A 49 5.32 -27.50 -7.04
CA ALA A 49 4.55 -27.84 -5.84
C ALA A 49 5.20 -27.32 -4.55
N ARG A 50 6.53 -27.34 -4.43
CA ARG A 50 7.26 -26.77 -3.27
C ARG A 50 7.12 -25.27 -3.21
N GLY A 51 7.22 -24.55 -4.34
CA GLY A 51 6.96 -23.12 -4.41
C GLY A 51 5.52 -22.78 -4.07
N TRP A 52 4.56 -23.56 -4.54
CA TRP A 52 3.15 -23.36 -4.28
C TRP A 52 2.80 -23.52 -2.78
N TRP A 53 3.23 -24.62 -2.15
CA TRP A 53 3.00 -24.83 -0.73
C TRP A 53 3.70 -23.81 0.16
N PHE A 54 4.89 -23.34 -0.24
CA PHE A 54 5.53 -22.21 0.41
C PHE A 54 4.67 -20.95 0.28
N GLY A 55 4.18 -20.63 -0.91
CA GLY A 55 3.29 -19.50 -1.16
C GLY A 55 2.02 -19.56 -0.33
N VAL A 56 1.35 -20.72 -0.25
CA VAL A 56 0.16 -20.91 0.58
C VAL A 56 0.45 -20.56 2.04
N GLY A 57 1.52 -21.14 2.63
CA GLY A 57 1.91 -20.82 4.00
C GLY A 57 2.21 -19.33 4.20
N HIS A 58 2.93 -18.72 3.26
CA HIS A 58 3.31 -17.31 3.31
C HIS A 58 2.08 -16.38 3.29
N PHE A 59 1.14 -16.60 2.37
CA PHE A 59 -0.02 -15.74 2.21
C PHE A 59 -1.10 -15.97 3.28
N VAL A 60 -1.33 -17.18 3.74
CA VAL A 60 -2.31 -17.45 4.82
C VAL A 60 -1.99 -16.66 6.09
N VAL A 61 -0.72 -16.58 6.46
CA VAL A 61 -0.29 -15.76 7.61
C VAL A 61 -0.21 -14.28 7.25
N GLY A 62 0.43 -13.94 6.12
CA GLY A 62 0.67 -12.54 5.74
C GLY A 62 -0.60 -11.74 5.44
N LEU A 63 -1.71 -12.43 5.10
CA LEU A 63 -2.99 -11.82 4.71
C LEU A 63 -4.13 -12.09 5.71
N ASN A 64 -3.83 -12.56 6.92
CA ASN A 64 -4.83 -12.88 7.94
C ASN A 64 -5.77 -11.70 8.25
N TRP A 65 -5.29 -10.48 8.11
CA TRP A 65 -6.03 -9.24 8.36
C TRP A 65 -7.28 -9.10 7.47
N ILE A 66 -7.31 -9.72 6.27
CA ILE A 66 -8.46 -9.69 5.36
C ILE A 66 -9.69 -10.29 6.04
N ALA A 67 -9.53 -11.30 6.90
CA ALA A 67 -10.66 -11.90 7.62
C ALA A 67 -11.39 -10.86 8.49
N THR A 68 -10.68 -9.85 9.02
CA THR A 68 -11.28 -8.79 9.84
C THR A 68 -12.27 -7.93 9.05
N ALA A 69 -12.03 -7.70 7.74
CA ALA A 69 -12.95 -6.91 6.92
C ALA A 69 -14.36 -7.51 6.87
N PHE A 70 -14.49 -8.83 6.94
CA PHE A 70 -15.78 -9.54 6.93
C PHE A 70 -16.58 -9.35 8.22
N THR A 71 -15.99 -8.83 9.28
CA THR A 71 -16.71 -8.58 10.55
C THR A 71 -17.48 -7.26 10.55
N TYR A 72 -17.28 -6.39 9.55
CA TYR A 72 -17.90 -5.06 9.47
C TYR A 72 -19.10 -4.97 8.53
N GLN A 73 -19.48 -6.06 7.91
CA GLN A 73 -20.67 -6.17 7.07
C GLN A 73 -21.68 -7.17 7.67
N ALA A 74 -22.98 -7.00 7.41
CA ALA A 74 -24.03 -7.80 8.02
C ALA A 74 -24.57 -8.93 7.12
N GLU A 75 -24.32 -8.86 5.81
CA GLU A 75 -24.95 -9.74 4.82
C GLU A 75 -24.32 -11.13 4.73
N MET A 76 -23.04 -11.25 5.10
CA MET A 76 -22.27 -12.50 5.00
C MET A 76 -21.74 -12.95 6.36
N PRO A 77 -21.70 -14.27 6.65
CA PRO A 77 -21.06 -14.76 7.88
C PRO A 77 -19.58 -14.36 7.98
N ALA A 78 -19.15 -13.82 9.13
CA ALA A 78 -17.76 -13.40 9.36
C ALA A 78 -16.73 -14.53 9.14
N SER A 79 -17.14 -15.79 9.31
CA SER A 79 -16.31 -16.98 9.04
C SER A 79 -15.87 -17.11 7.57
N LEU A 80 -16.62 -16.54 6.63
CA LEU A 80 -16.21 -16.47 5.22
C LEU A 80 -14.90 -15.70 5.00
N GLY A 81 -14.55 -14.78 5.91
CA GLY A 81 -13.29 -14.08 5.85
C GLY A 81 -12.07 -15.02 5.92
N TYR A 82 -12.12 -16.05 6.75
CA TYR A 82 -11.04 -17.05 6.79
C TYR A 82 -10.98 -17.90 5.52
N LEU A 83 -12.14 -18.27 4.97
CA LEU A 83 -12.19 -18.97 3.69
C LEU A 83 -11.64 -18.10 2.56
N ALA A 84 -11.98 -16.81 2.53
CA ALA A 84 -11.46 -15.86 1.57
C ALA A 84 -9.92 -15.74 1.64
N VAL A 85 -9.35 -15.68 2.85
CA VAL A 85 -7.89 -15.69 3.04
C VAL A 85 -7.26 -16.96 2.45
N VAL A 86 -7.85 -18.13 2.71
CA VAL A 86 -7.33 -19.41 2.19
C VAL A 86 -7.43 -19.45 0.66
N LEU A 87 -8.58 -19.13 0.08
CA LEU A 87 -8.79 -19.15 -1.37
C LEU A 87 -7.85 -18.16 -2.09
N LEU A 88 -7.71 -16.94 -1.56
CA LEU A 88 -6.77 -15.96 -2.07
C LEU A 88 -5.33 -16.46 -1.97
N SER A 89 -4.95 -17.09 -0.88
CA SER A 89 -3.62 -17.67 -0.68
C SER A 89 -3.32 -18.79 -1.66
N LEU A 90 -4.29 -19.67 -1.95
CA LEU A 90 -4.16 -20.73 -2.97
C LEU A 90 -3.92 -20.13 -4.36
N TYR A 91 -4.64 -19.07 -4.71
CA TYR A 91 -4.46 -18.35 -5.97
C TYR A 91 -3.09 -17.66 -6.02
N LEU A 92 -2.75 -16.85 -5.03
CA LEU A 92 -1.49 -16.09 -5.01
C LEU A 92 -0.25 -16.99 -4.96
N ALA A 93 -0.36 -18.22 -4.43
CA ALA A 93 0.73 -19.19 -4.39
C ALA A 93 1.23 -19.63 -5.78
N VAL A 94 0.48 -19.33 -6.85
CA VAL A 94 0.90 -19.58 -8.23
C VAL A 94 2.18 -18.81 -8.58
N TYR A 95 2.36 -17.59 -8.05
CA TYR A 95 3.53 -16.76 -8.32
C TYR A 95 4.81 -17.30 -7.70
N PRO A 96 4.89 -17.65 -6.40
CA PRO A 96 6.01 -18.40 -5.83
C PRO A 96 6.26 -19.75 -6.51
N ALA A 97 5.21 -20.45 -6.92
CA ALA A 97 5.35 -21.69 -7.68
C ALA A 97 6.07 -21.45 -9.02
N ALA A 98 5.66 -20.43 -9.75
CA ALA A 98 6.29 -20.07 -11.03
C ALA A 98 7.78 -19.70 -10.82
N ALA A 99 8.11 -18.87 -9.82
CA ALA A 99 9.49 -18.51 -9.51
C ALA A 99 10.34 -19.75 -9.17
N ALA A 100 9.83 -20.66 -8.35
CA ALA A 100 10.50 -21.92 -8.00
C ALA A 100 10.68 -22.84 -9.23
N GLY A 101 9.66 -22.94 -10.08
CA GLY A 101 9.70 -23.73 -11.30
C GLY A 101 10.71 -23.22 -12.32
N LEU A 102 10.76 -21.91 -12.54
CA LEU A 102 11.71 -21.24 -13.43
C LEU A 102 13.15 -21.41 -12.93
N ALA A 103 13.37 -21.21 -11.62
CA ALA A 103 14.68 -21.43 -11.00
C ALA A 103 15.15 -22.87 -11.16
N TRP A 104 14.28 -23.86 -10.95
CA TRP A 104 14.61 -25.27 -11.16
C TRP A 104 14.90 -25.55 -12.65
N ARG A 105 14.10 -25.04 -13.57
CA ARG A 105 14.22 -25.35 -15.00
C ARG A 105 15.50 -24.83 -15.61
N TRP A 106 15.95 -23.63 -15.22
CA TRP A 106 17.07 -22.95 -15.83
C TRP A 106 18.30 -22.84 -14.94
N GLY A 107 18.14 -22.94 -13.59
CA GLY A 107 19.21 -22.74 -12.62
C GLY A 107 19.82 -24.02 -12.02
N ARG A 108 19.11 -25.17 -12.01
CA ARG A 108 19.47 -26.38 -11.24
C ARG A 108 20.86 -26.99 -11.49
N LYS A 109 21.53 -26.65 -12.59
CA LYS A 109 22.85 -27.21 -12.95
C LYS A 109 23.99 -26.58 -12.15
N ASP A 110 23.81 -25.37 -11.64
CA ASP A 110 24.82 -24.63 -10.88
C ASP A 110 24.14 -23.86 -9.73
N ASP A 111 24.78 -23.87 -8.54
CA ASP A 111 24.20 -23.31 -7.33
C ASP A 111 24.03 -21.78 -7.42
N LEU A 112 25.02 -21.06 -8.00
CA LEU A 112 24.93 -19.61 -8.17
C LEU A 112 23.84 -19.26 -9.21
N ARG A 113 23.82 -19.98 -10.33
CA ARG A 113 22.81 -19.76 -11.36
C ARG A 113 21.40 -20.02 -10.85
N LEU A 114 21.21 -21.04 -9.98
CA LEU A 114 19.90 -21.30 -9.35
C LEU A 114 19.41 -20.07 -8.57
N ILE A 115 20.29 -19.44 -7.80
CA ILE A 115 19.97 -18.28 -6.98
C ILE A 115 19.69 -17.05 -7.83
N LEU A 116 20.50 -16.81 -8.86
CA LEU A 116 20.30 -15.67 -9.78
C LEU A 116 18.98 -15.79 -10.54
N VAL A 117 18.71 -16.96 -11.13
CA VAL A 117 17.43 -17.22 -11.82
C VAL A 117 16.24 -17.14 -10.87
N PHE A 118 16.38 -17.62 -9.62
CA PHE A 118 15.31 -17.50 -8.62
C PHE A 118 15.02 -16.04 -8.29
N ALA A 119 16.04 -15.22 -8.04
CA ALA A 119 15.87 -13.81 -7.75
C ALA A 119 15.23 -13.06 -8.94
N ALA A 120 15.69 -13.31 -10.15
CA ALA A 120 15.10 -12.76 -11.37
C ALA A 120 13.63 -13.17 -11.55
N ALA A 121 13.35 -14.47 -11.40
CA ALA A 121 11.99 -14.99 -11.51
C ALA A 121 11.08 -14.43 -10.41
N TRP A 122 11.60 -14.24 -9.18
CA TRP A 122 10.84 -13.64 -8.09
C TRP A 122 10.45 -12.19 -8.39
N ILE A 123 11.39 -11.37 -8.89
CA ILE A 123 11.12 -9.99 -9.33
C ILE A 123 9.95 -9.97 -10.33
N VAL A 124 10.05 -10.79 -11.38
CA VAL A 124 9.05 -10.81 -12.44
C VAL A 124 7.69 -11.31 -11.93
N THR A 125 7.67 -12.37 -11.13
CA THR A 125 6.41 -12.93 -10.64
C THR A 125 5.72 -12.05 -9.61
N GLU A 126 6.45 -11.31 -8.76
CA GLU A 126 5.84 -10.30 -7.87
C GLU A 126 5.29 -9.11 -8.66
N TRP A 127 6.01 -8.64 -9.67
CA TRP A 127 5.51 -7.59 -10.56
C TRP A 127 4.24 -8.05 -11.30
N LEU A 128 4.22 -9.27 -11.83
CA LEU A 128 3.02 -9.85 -12.45
C LEU A 128 1.86 -9.98 -11.45
N ARG A 129 2.14 -10.36 -10.20
CA ARG A 129 1.12 -10.43 -9.14
C ARG A 129 0.48 -9.08 -8.87
N ALA A 130 1.25 -8.00 -8.97
CA ALA A 130 0.74 -6.65 -8.78
C ALA A 130 -0.11 -6.12 -9.93
N GLY A 131 0.04 -6.64 -11.16
CA GLY A 131 -0.64 -6.12 -12.35
C GLY A 131 -1.65 -7.06 -12.99
N LEU A 132 -1.54 -8.40 -12.78
CA LEU A 132 -2.44 -9.35 -13.45
C LEU A 132 -3.81 -9.42 -12.75
N PHE A 133 -4.86 -9.58 -13.56
CA PHE A 133 -6.26 -9.54 -13.15
C PHE A 133 -6.59 -8.18 -12.50
N THR A 134 -6.94 -8.16 -11.21
CA THR A 134 -7.19 -6.91 -10.47
C THR A 134 -5.94 -6.34 -9.79
N GLY A 135 -4.81 -7.07 -9.87
CA GLY A 135 -3.57 -6.75 -9.16
C GLY A 135 -3.66 -6.96 -7.64
N PHE A 136 -2.61 -7.51 -7.04
CA PHE A 136 -2.49 -7.63 -5.58
C PHE A 136 -1.04 -7.44 -5.15
N ALA A 137 -0.67 -6.19 -4.86
CA ALA A 137 0.71 -5.79 -4.56
C ALA A 137 1.07 -5.85 -3.06
N TRP A 138 0.20 -6.39 -2.20
CA TRP A 138 0.42 -6.41 -0.74
C TRP A 138 1.62 -7.27 -0.36
N ASN A 139 2.46 -6.74 0.56
CA ASN A 139 3.63 -7.41 1.12
C ASN A 139 4.58 -8.05 0.08
N PRO A 140 5.14 -7.29 -0.89
CA PRO A 140 6.30 -7.77 -1.63
C PRO A 140 7.44 -8.05 -0.64
N ILE A 141 8.27 -9.07 -0.92
CA ILE A 141 9.28 -9.50 0.06
C ILE A 141 10.32 -8.43 0.38
N GLY A 142 10.56 -7.48 -0.53
CA GLY A 142 11.42 -6.33 -0.30
C GLY A 142 11.02 -5.49 0.92
N VAL A 143 9.73 -5.47 1.27
CA VAL A 143 9.22 -4.77 2.47
C VAL A 143 9.78 -5.38 3.75
N ALA A 144 9.99 -6.69 3.81
CA ALA A 144 10.54 -7.36 4.98
C ALA A 144 11.94 -6.86 5.36
N ILE A 145 12.75 -6.41 4.36
CA ILE A 145 14.10 -5.88 4.62
C ILE A 145 14.18 -4.36 4.66
N LEU A 146 13.03 -3.67 4.72
CA LEU A 146 12.96 -2.20 4.77
C LEU A 146 13.73 -1.60 5.95
N ALA A 147 13.75 -2.28 7.09
CA ALA A 147 14.49 -1.83 8.29
C ALA A 147 16.03 -2.01 8.17
N THR A 148 16.52 -2.57 7.09
CA THR A 148 17.97 -2.79 6.86
C THR A 148 18.56 -1.73 5.92
N PRO A 149 19.90 -1.50 5.93
CA PRO A 149 20.54 -0.61 4.98
C PRO A 149 20.35 -0.99 3.50
N LEU A 150 19.91 -2.22 3.22
CA LEU A 150 19.64 -2.70 1.87
C LEU A 150 18.42 -2.03 1.22
N SER A 151 17.54 -1.44 2.04
CA SER A 151 16.45 -0.58 1.55
C SER A 151 16.96 0.59 0.70
N TRP A 152 18.22 1.03 0.90
CA TRP A 152 18.85 2.06 0.06
C TRP A 152 18.95 1.69 -1.42
N SER A 153 18.79 0.42 -1.78
CA SER A 153 18.70 0.03 -3.19
C SER A 153 17.36 0.43 -3.86
N ALA A 154 16.30 0.69 -3.08
CA ALA A 154 14.98 0.98 -3.61
C ALA A 154 14.90 2.22 -4.55
N PRO A 155 15.63 3.34 -4.31
CA PRO A 155 15.69 4.45 -5.26
C PRO A 155 16.22 4.08 -6.66
N LEU A 156 16.97 2.98 -6.75
CA LEU A 156 17.52 2.47 -8.01
C LEU A 156 16.66 1.35 -8.61
N VAL A 157 16.32 0.32 -7.80
CA VAL A 157 15.71 -0.90 -8.32
C VAL A 157 14.22 -1.05 -8.00
N GLY A 158 13.63 -0.15 -7.21
CA GLY A 158 12.23 -0.21 -6.78
C GLY A 158 11.93 -1.37 -5.83
N THR A 159 10.66 -1.51 -5.47
CA THR A 159 10.19 -2.56 -4.55
C THR A 159 10.46 -3.97 -5.07
N TYR A 160 10.15 -4.25 -6.32
CA TYR A 160 10.33 -5.60 -6.87
C TYR A 160 11.81 -5.95 -7.04
N GLY A 161 12.65 -4.97 -7.37
CA GLY A 161 14.11 -5.15 -7.36
C GLY A 161 14.65 -5.39 -5.94
N LEU A 162 14.11 -4.68 -4.94
CA LEU A 162 14.44 -4.93 -3.53
C LEU A 162 14.03 -6.34 -3.09
N SER A 163 12.91 -6.86 -3.62
CA SER A 163 12.52 -8.27 -3.44
C SER A 163 13.55 -9.23 -4.04
N GLY A 164 14.10 -8.89 -5.21
CA GLY A 164 15.24 -9.62 -5.79
C GLY A 164 16.48 -9.60 -4.91
N VAL A 165 16.80 -8.46 -4.30
CA VAL A 165 17.89 -8.32 -3.32
C VAL A 165 17.65 -9.24 -2.11
N ALA A 166 16.44 -9.28 -1.56
CA ALA A 166 16.08 -10.18 -0.47
C ALA A 166 16.25 -11.66 -0.87
N ALA A 167 15.82 -12.03 -2.08
CA ALA A 167 16.01 -13.38 -2.62
C ALA A 167 17.49 -13.74 -2.81
N LEU A 168 18.32 -12.80 -3.25
CA LEU A 168 19.78 -12.97 -3.35
C LEU A 168 20.42 -13.18 -1.99
N LEU A 169 20.00 -12.44 -0.94
CA LEU A 169 20.48 -12.64 0.42
C LEU A 169 20.16 -14.04 0.95
N ALA A 170 18.93 -14.50 0.73
CA ALA A 170 18.55 -15.87 1.07
C ALA A 170 19.41 -16.89 0.29
N GLY A 171 19.72 -16.60 -0.96
CA GLY A 171 20.62 -17.39 -1.79
C GLY A 171 22.06 -17.42 -1.23
N ILE A 172 22.57 -16.28 -0.77
CA ILE A 172 23.88 -16.20 -0.11
C ILE A 172 23.90 -17.11 1.14
N LEU A 173 22.85 -17.10 1.95
CA LEU A 173 22.75 -18.01 3.12
C LEU A 173 22.82 -19.48 2.68
N LEU A 174 22.13 -19.85 1.59
CA LEU A 174 22.23 -21.20 1.05
C LEU A 174 23.65 -21.55 0.57
N LEU A 175 24.33 -20.64 -0.16
CA LEU A 175 25.70 -20.82 -0.64
C LEU A 175 26.69 -21.02 0.53
N LEU A 176 26.54 -20.23 1.59
CA LEU A 176 27.34 -20.37 2.83
C LEU A 176 27.09 -21.74 3.48
N PHE A 177 25.84 -22.16 3.59
CA PHE A 177 25.48 -23.49 4.10
C PHE A 177 26.10 -24.63 3.27
N LEU A 178 26.13 -24.45 1.92
CA LEU A 178 26.75 -25.41 0.99
C LEU A 178 28.28 -25.28 0.88
N ARG A 179 28.90 -24.39 1.68
CA ARG A 179 30.32 -24.06 1.67
C ARG A 179 30.86 -23.57 0.32
N ARG A 180 30.00 -22.90 -0.45
CA ARG A 180 30.34 -22.28 -1.76
C ARG A 180 30.85 -20.86 -1.56
N TRP A 181 31.92 -20.67 -0.81
CA TRP A 181 32.42 -19.39 -0.31
C TRP A 181 32.71 -18.35 -1.41
N ARG A 182 33.31 -18.79 -2.54
CA ARG A 182 33.58 -17.88 -3.67
C ARG A 182 32.30 -17.32 -4.28
N SER A 183 31.31 -18.18 -4.54
CA SER A 183 30.03 -17.77 -5.10
C SER A 183 29.23 -16.92 -4.11
N ALA A 184 29.30 -17.23 -2.82
CA ALA A 184 28.68 -16.41 -1.78
C ALA A 184 29.32 -15.01 -1.71
N GLY A 185 30.65 -14.91 -1.75
CA GLY A 185 31.37 -13.63 -1.79
C GLY A 185 31.06 -12.81 -3.03
N ALA A 186 31.00 -13.42 -4.21
CA ALA A 186 30.63 -12.72 -5.44
C ALA A 186 29.18 -12.19 -5.41
N ALA A 187 28.22 -13.01 -4.95
CA ALA A 187 26.83 -12.57 -4.78
C ALA A 187 26.69 -11.46 -3.74
N ALA A 188 27.40 -11.55 -2.60
CA ALA A 188 27.42 -10.51 -1.57
C ALA A 188 28.01 -9.19 -2.08
N ALA A 189 29.09 -9.24 -2.86
CA ALA A 189 29.66 -8.06 -3.50
C ALA A 189 28.68 -7.41 -4.49
N GLY A 190 27.94 -8.22 -5.27
CA GLY A 190 26.89 -7.71 -6.15
C GLY A 190 25.76 -7.02 -5.39
N VAL A 191 25.26 -7.62 -4.32
CA VAL A 191 24.24 -6.99 -3.45
C VAL A 191 24.75 -5.70 -2.82
N ALA A 192 26.00 -5.68 -2.31
CA ALA A 192 26.60 -4.49 -1.74
C ALA A 192 26.75 -3.38 -2.79
N ALA A 193 27.14 -3.72 -4.03
CA ALA A 193 27.25 -2.77 -5.12
C ALA A 193 25.89 -2.13 -5.49
N VAL A 194 24.83 -2.94 -5.55
CA VAL A 194 23.47 -2.44 -5.81
C VAL A 194 22.99 -1.52 -4.67
N ALA A 195 23.23 -1.89 -3.40
CA ALA A 195 22.86 -1.07 -2.25
C ALA A 195 23.63 0.26 -2.24
N LEU A 196 24.95 0.22 -2.52
CA LEU A 196 25.78 1.43 -2.60
C LEU A 196 25.32 2.33 -3.76
N ALA A 197 25.11 1.76 -4.95
CA ALA A 197 24.61 2.51 -6.10
C ALA A 197 23.26 3.16 -5.82
N GLY A 198 22.35 2.46 -5.15
CA GLY A 198 21.04 2.99 -4.74
C GLY A 198 21.17 4.10 -3.69
N PHE A 199 22.06 3.95 -2.72
CA PHE A 199 22.37 5.00 -1.75
C PHE A 199 22.86 6.28 -2.44
N LEU A 200 23.81 6.14 -3.38
CA LEU A 200 24.33 7.27 -4.16
C LEU A 200 23.25 7.89 -5.08
N ALA A 201 22.36 7.07 -5.61
CA ALA A 201 21.26 7.50 -6.46
C ALA A 201 20.13 8.23 -5.70
N GLY A 202 20.08 8.11 -4.37
CA GLY A 202 19.11 8.81 -3.51
C GLY A 202 19.28 10.34 -3.53
N GLY A 203 20.39 10.84 -4.04
CA GLY A 203 20.65 12.27 -4.23
C GLY A 203 20.98 13.02 -2.93
N PRO A 204 21.13 14.36 -2.99
CA PRO A 204 21.49 15.20 -1.86
C PRO A 204 20.39 15.22 -0.80
N ALA A 205 20.75 15.60 0.43
CA ALA A 205 19.81 15.80 1.52
C ALA A 205 18.65 16.74 1.11
N PRO A 206 17.44 16.51 1.63
CA PRO A 206 16.31 17.41 1.37
C PRO A 206 16.60 18.84 1.81
N GLY A 207 16.01 19.81 1.11
CA GLY A 207 16.03 21.21 1.49
C GLY A 207 15.25 21.51 2.77
N PRO A 208 15.05 22.79 3.12
CA PRO A 208 14.27 23.19 4.29
C PRO A 208 12.81 22.73 4.17
N ALA A 209 12.19 22.53 5.33
CA ALA A 209 10.77 22.14 5.39
C ALA A 209 9.84 23.25 4.85
N GLY A 210 8.73 22.82 4.26
CA GLY A 210 7.69 23.65 3.69
C GLY A 210 6.69 24.23 4.71
N PRO A 211 5.43 24.50 4.30
CA PRO A 211 4.38 25.07 5.12
C PRO A 211 4.00 24.19 6.32
N SER A 212 3.32 24.81 7.28
CA SER A 212 2.76 24.11 8.45
C SER A 212 1.66 23.16 8.04
N LEU A 213 1.54 22.01 8.71
CA LEU A 213 0.50 21.02 8.49
C LEU A 213 0.01 20.40 9.80
N ARG A 214 -1.24 19.97 9.79
CA ARG A 214 -1.85 19.15 10.84
C ARG A 214 -2.48 17.91 10.23
N ILE A 215 -2.07 16.74 10.69
CA ILE A 215 -2.71 15.46 10.37
C ILE A 215 -3.63 15.10 11.53
N VAL A 216 -4.88 14.74 11.23
CA VAL A 216 -5.89 14.38 12.22
C VAL A 216 -6.13 12.88 12.19
N GLN A 217 -6.07 12.24 13.36
CA GLN A 217 -6.48 10.86 13.60
C GLN A 217 -7.62 10.86 14.61
N PRO A 218 -8.89 10.77 14.18
CA PRO A 218 -10.02 10.96 15.07
C PRO A 218 -10.36 9.74 15.94
N ASN A 219 -9.77 8.58 15.68
CA ASN A 219 -10.09 7.30 16.31
C ASN A 219 -11.57 6.91 16.16
N ILE A 220 -12.10 7.04 14.94
CA ILE A 220 -13.46 6.63 14.58
C ILE A 220 -13.39 5.25 13.96
N GLY A 221 -13.95 4.25 14.65
CA GLY A 221 -14.01 2.86 14.20
C GLY A 221 -14.96 2.65 13.00
N GLN A 222 -14.74 1.57 12.25
CA GLN A 222 -15.60 1.25 11.10
C GLN A 222 -17.05 0.98 11.53
N GLN A 223 -17.28 0.39 12.70
CA GLN A 223 -18.59 0.10 13.25
C GLN A 223 -19.38 1.36 13.62
N ASP A 224 -18.71 2.47 13.94
CA ASP A 224 -19.33 3.72 14.40
C ASP A 224 -19.46 4.73 13.26
N LYS A 225 -18.70 4.56 12.20
CA LYS A 225 -18.58 5.51 11.11
C LYS A 225 -19.90 5.75 10.35
N TRP A 226 -20.67 4.68 10.12
CA TRP A 226 -21.93 4.69 9.36
C TRP A 226 -23.17 4.52 10.24
N ARG A 227 -22.96 4.47 11.56
CA ARG A 227 -24.05 4.27 12.51
C ARG A 227 -24.90 5.53 12.60
N GLU A 228 -26.21 5.39 12.51
CA GLU A 228 -27.17 6.47 12.68
C GLU A 228 -27.01 7.15 14.05
N GLY A 229 -27.05 8.48 14.09
CA GLY A 229 -26.83 9.29 15.28
C GLY A 229 -25.35 9.57 15.64
N PHE A 230 -24.38 8.88 15.04
CA PHE A 230 -22.94 9.10 15.30
C PHE A 230 -22.28 10.11 14.38
N GLN A 231 -22.96 10.53 13.32
CA GLN A 231 -22.38 11.46 12.33
C GLN A 231 -22.00 12.80 12.96
N GLU A 232 -22.87 13.33 13.80
CA GLU A 232 -22.65 14.61 14.47
C GLU A 232 -21.52 14.52 15.52
N GLU A 233 -21.48 13.44 16.31
CA GLU A 233 -20.37 13.16 17.24
C GLU A 233 -19.03 13.01 16.50
N ASN A 234 -19.02 12.32 15.38
CA ASN A 234 -17.83 12.13 14.55
C ASN A 234 -17.34 13.48 13.99
N MET A 235 -18.26 14.33 13.52
CA MET A 235 -17.92 15.67 13.01
C MET A 235 -17.40 16.57 14.13
N GLU A 236 -18.01 16.55 15.31
CA GLU A 236 -17.53 17.32 16.46
C GLU A 236 -16.14 16.85 16.92
N ARG A 237 -15.86 15.56 16.84
CA ARG A 237 -14.52 15.02 17.12
C ARG A 237 -13.48 15.52 16.12
N LEU A 238 -13.81 15.55 14.84
CA LEU A 238 -12.98 16.13 13.79
C LEU A 238 -12.76 17.63 14.04
N ARG A 239 -13.82 18.39 14.37
CA ARG A 239 -13.76 19.83 14.68
C ARG A 239 -12.79 20.09 15.83
N ARG A 240 -12.96 19.41 16.96
CA ARG A 240 -12.11 19.57 18.14
C ARG A 240 -10.63 19.28 17.86
N LEU A 241 -10.32 18.25 17.08
CA LEU A 241 -8.95 17.92 16.69
C LEU A 241 -8.38 18.86 15.62
N SER A 242 -9.24 19.56 14.89
CA SER A 242 -8.83 20.49 13.83
C SER A 242 -8.59 21.91 14.35
N THR A 243 -9.10 22.26 15.54
CA THR A 243 -8.95 23.58 16.14
C THR A 243 -7.47 23.94 16.32
N TRP A 244 -7.08 25.13 15.91
CA TRP A 244 -5.72 25.65 15.93
C TRP A 244 -5.65 27.06 16.46
N GLY A 245 -4.68 27.35 17.33
CA GLY A 245 -4.48 28.68 17.89
C GLY A 245 -3.46 29.55 17.15
N GLY A 246 -2.95 29.14 16.01
CA GLY A 246 -1.94 29.85 15.24
C GLY A 246 -2.53 30.68 14.08
N SER A 247 -1.78 31.68 13.61
CA SER A 247 -2.14 32.56 12.49
C SER A 247 -1.45 32.18 11.16
N GLU A 248 -0.52 31.22 11.15
CA GLU A 248 0.16 30.78 9.95
C GLU A 248 -0.77 29.92 9.07
N PRO A 249 -0.72 30.05 7.74
CA PRO A 249 -1.43 29.15 6.82
C PRO A 249 -1.01 27.70 7.05
N ARG A 250 -1.98 26.82 7.07
CA ARG A 250 -1.72 25.38 7.27
C ARG A 250 -2.47 24.50 6.29
N LEU A 251 -1.90 23.31 6.10
CA LEU A 251 -2.55 22.21 5.44
C LEU A 251 -3.16 21.30 6.51
N LEU A 252 -4.50 21.23 6.55
CA LEU A 252 -5.25 20.32 7.41
C LEU A 252 -5.56 19.04 6.66
N LEU A 253 -5.24 17.88 7.25
CA LEU A 253 -5.28 16.59 6.57
C LEU A 253 -6.19 15.64 7.37
N TRP A 254 -7.32 15.27 6.77
CA TRP A 254 -8.28 14.30 7.32
C TRP A 254 -8.19 12.95 6.60
N PRO A 255 -8.57 11.85 7.29
CA PRO A 255 -8.47 10.51 6.73
C PRO A 255 -9.47 10.22 5.58
N GLU A 256 -9.36 9.04 4.99
CA GLU A 256 -10.31 8.52 4.00
C GLU A 256 -11.71 8.42 4.58
N ALA A 257 -12.69 8.87 3.81
CA ALA A 257 -14.09 8.93 4.18
C ALA A 257 -14.29 9.52 5.61
N ALA A 258 -13.56 10.60 5.92
CA ALA A 258 -13.73 11.33 7.18
C ALA A 258 -15.12 11.95 7.25
N VAL A 259 -15.63 12.41 6.11
CA VAL A 259 -16.99 12.89 5.92
C VAL A 259 -17.79 11.80 5.23
N THR A 260 -18.87 11.34 5.87
CA THR A 260 -19.70 10.23 5.39
C THR A 260 -20.87 10.69 4.51
N ARG A 261 -21.31 11.95 4.68
CA ARG A 261 -22.27 12.60 3.79
C ARG A 261 -21.56 13.09 2.50
N PRO A 262 -22.24 13.12 1.33
CA PRO A 262 -21.61 13.53 0.09
C PRO A 262 -21.20 15.00 0.12
N LEU A 263 -19.95 15.30 -0.20
CA LEU A 263 -19.44 16.67 -0.40
C LEU A 263 -19.78 17.21 -1.79
N GLU A 264 -20.06 16.34 -2.72
CA GLU A 264 -20.63 16.62 -4.04
C GLU A 264 -21.68 15.55 -4.35
N ASN A 265 -22.78 15.96 -4.97
CA ASN A 265 -23.77 15.02 -5.47
C ASN A 265 -24.29 15.47 -6.86
N GLY A 266 -24.73 14.49 -7.64
CA GLY A 266 -25.32 14.72 -8.97
C GLY A 266 -26.85 14.76 -8.95
N LEU A 267 -27.48 14.92 -7.78
CA LEU A 267 -28.93 15.00 -7.63
C LEU A 267 -29.42 16.42 -7.79
N ASP A 268 -30.56 16.61 -8.47
CA ASP A 268 -31.20 17.90 -8.70
C ASP A 268 -32.20 18.30 -7.58
N ASP A 269 -32.35 17.45 -6.56
CA ASP A 269 -33.23 17.72 -5.43
C ASP A 269 -32.70 18.87 -4.57
N PRO A 270 -33.50 19.96 -4.34
CA PRO A 270 -33.06 21.13 -3.58
C PRO A 270 -32.64 20.80 -2.13
N GLY A 271 -33.27 19.80 -1.49
CA GLY A 271 -32.94 19.38 -0.13
C GLY A 271 -31.53 18.81 -0.05
N HIS A 272 -31.17 17.88 -0.95
CA HIS A 272 -29.84 17.31 -1.03
C HIS A 272 -28.76 18.34 -1.40
N ILE A 273 -29.11 19.33 -2.27
CA ILE A 273 -28.18 20.43 -2.60
C ILE A 273 -27.93 21.29 -1.37
N MET A 274 -28.98 21.64 -0.61
CA MET A 274 -28.84 22.46 0.59
C MET A 274 -28.03 21.75 1.66
N GLU A 275 -28.35 20.49 1.94
CA GLU A 275 -27.59 19.67 2.90
C GLU A 275 -26.09 19.58 2.55
N MET A 276 -25.77 19.42 1.27
CA MET A 276 -24.39 19.40 0.80
C MET A 276 -23.68 20.76 1.02
N LEU A 277 -24.35 21.88 0.75
CA LEU A 277 -23.79 23.22 0.97
C LEU A 277 -23.59 23.52 2.45
N GLU A 278 -24.54 23.16 3.31
CA GLU A 278 -24.43 23.28 4.77
C GLU A 278 -23.24 22.46 5.30
N LEU A 279 -23.09 21.22 4.84
CA LEU A 279 -21.95 20.37 5.19
C LEU A 279 -20.60 21.00 4.80
N ARG A 280 -20.50 21.55 3.59
CA ARG A 280 -19.28 22.25 3.16
C ARG A 280 -18.99 23.48 4.02
N GLN A 281 -20.02 24.23 4.39
CA GLN A 281 -19.87 25.38 5.30
C GLN A 281 -19.45 24.93 6.70
N GLU A 282 -20.06 23.89 7.25
CA GLU A 282 -19.69 23.29 8.53
C GLU A 282 -18.21 22.91 8.57
N VAL A 283 -17.72 22.29 7.51
CA VAL A 283 -16.30 21.92 7.34
C VAL A 283 -15.42 23.16 7.24
N ALA A 284 -15.83 24.15 6.43
CA ALA A 284 -15.09 25.38 6.22
C ALA A 284 -14.94 26.23 7.49
N ASP A 285 -15.92 26.21 8.38
CA ASP A 285 -15.91 26.99 9.63
C ASP A 285 -14.74 26.60 10.55
N MET A 286 -14.15 25.42 10.36
CA MET A 286 -12.96 24.97 11.11
C MET A 286 -11.64 25.53 10.57
N LEU A 287 -11.66 26.18 9.39
CA LEU A 287 -10.46 26.64 8.68
C LEU A 287 -10.16 28.11 8.98
N GLY A 288 -8.90 28.45 9.07
CA GLY A 288 -8.43 29.83 9.00
C GLY A 288 -8.44 30.36 7.57
N ASP A 289 -8.31 31.69 7.40
CA ASP A 289 -8.46 32.37 6.11
C ASP A 289 -7.54 31.84 5.00
N LYS A 290 -6.39 31.31 5.36
CA LYS A 290 -5.39 30.78 4.41
C LYS A 290 -5.19 29.28 4.53
N ASP A 291 -6.02 28.60 5.33
CA ASP A 291 -5.95 27.15 5.49
C ASP A 291 -6.55 26.44 4.26
N LEU A 292 -6.02 25.25 3.99
CA LEU A 292 -6.61 24.30 3.06
C LEU A 292 -6.87 23.00 3.78
N LEU A 293 -8.06 22.44 3.60
CA LEU A 293 -8.39 21.09 4.04
C LEU A 293 -8.28 20.11 2.90
N LEU A 294 -7.56 19.02 3.11
CA LEU A 294 -7.60 17.82 2.29
C LEU A 294 -8.36 16.74 3.06
N THR A 295 -9.53 16.35 2.56
CA THR A 295 -10.39 15.37 3.23
C THR A 295 -10.84 14.28 2.28
N GLY A 296 -10.86 13.02 2.77
CA GLY A 296 -11.57 11.94 2.11
C GLY A 296 -13.08 12.08 2.26
N GLY A 297 -13.81 11.79 1.20
CA GLY A 297 -15.27 11.82 1.16
C GLY A 297 -15.80 11.08 -0.06
N VAL A 298 -17.11 11.16 -0.27
CA VAL A 298 -17.81 10.48 -1.36
C VAL A 298 -18.49 11.52 -2.27
N THR A 299 -18.44 11.29 -3.58
CA THR A 299 -19.30 11.99 -4.56
C THR A 299 -20.36 11.02 -5.04
N TRP A 300 -21.61 11.41 -4.99
CA TRP A 300 -22.71 10.68 -5.63
C TRP A 300 -22.86 11.14 -7.09
N ARG A 301 -23.01 10.18 -7.98
CA ARG A 301 -23.26 10.42 -9.40
C ARG A 301 -24.67 10.00 -9.76
N SER A 302 -25.33 10.81 -10.57
CA SER A 302 -26.64 10.54 -11.12
C SER A 302 -26.60 10.73 -12.62
N ALA A 303 -27.32 9.89 -13.35
CA ALA A 303 -27.47 10.05 -14.81
C ALA A 303 -28.68 10.92 -15.17
N ASP A 304 -29.67 11.04 -14.31
CA ASP A 304 -30.95 11.72 -14.54
C ASP A 304 -31.28 12.82 -13.51
N GLY A 305 -30.37 13.06 -12.56
CA GLY A 305 -30.56 14.00 -11.45
C GLY A 305 -31.47 13.54 -10.33
N ARG A 306 -32.02 12.30 -10.41
CA ARG A 306 -33.02 11.76 -9.46
C ARG A 306 -32.46 10.64 -8.61
N ASP A 307 -31.86 9.65 -9.25
CA ASP A 307 -31.35 8.45 -8.57
C ASP A 307 -29.84 8.40 -8.59
N VAL A 308 -29.23 7.94 -7.50
CA VAL A 308 -27.80 7.69 -7.44
C VAL A 308 -27.47 6.43 -8.25
N THR A 309 -26.74 6.59 -9.34
CA THR A 309 -26.36 5.49 -10.23
C THR A 309 -25.00 4.90 -9.92
N SER A 310 -24.06 5.73 -9.40
CA SER A 310 -22.73 5.31 -8.95
C SER A 310 -22.16 6.32 -7.96
N ALA A 311 -20.98 6.00 -7.42
CA ALA A 311 -20.26 6.89 -6.51
C ALA A 311 -18.75 6.91 -6.81
N THR A 312 -18.03 7.94 -6.37
CA THR A 312 -16.56 7.92 -6.33
C THR A 312 -16.05 8.11 -4.91
N ASN A 313 -15.00 7.36 -4.55
CA ASN A 313 -14.23 7.58 -3.34
C ASN A 313 -13.19 8.65 -3.65
N SER A 314 -13.26 9.80 -2.98
CA SER A 314 -12.54 11.00 -3.44
C SER A 314 -11.78 11.69 -2.32
N VAL A 315 -10.74 12.44 -2.68
CA VAL A 315 -10.12 13.47 -1.83
C VAL A 315 -10.54 14.84 -2.38
N PHE A 316 -11.06 15.66 -1.49
CA PHE A 316 -11.46 17.04 -1.78
C PHE A 316 -10.45 18.02 -1.20
N VAL A 317 -10.17 19.08 -1.94
CA VAL A 317 -9.43 20.26 -1.48
C VAL A 317 -10.42 21.37 -1.24
N ILE A 318 -10.59 21.77 0.03
CA ILE A 318 -11.61 22.73 0.46
C ILE A 318 -10.94 23.95 1.08
N ASP A 319 -11.40 25.16 0.70
CA ASP A 319 -10.96 26.42 1.28
C ASP A 319 -11.93 26.95 2.38
N LYS A 320 -11.55 28.06 3.02
CA LYS A 320 -12.33 28.74 4.05
C LYS A 320 -13.74 29.17 3.61
N ALA A 321 -13.98 29.33 2.32
CA ALA A 321 -15.31 29.67 1.78
C ALA A 321 -16.18 28.43 1.46
N GLY A 322 -15.75 27.23 1.85
CA GLY A 322 -16.45 25.97 1.56
C GLY A 322 -16.39 25.56 0.09
N ARG A 323 -15.52 26.19 -0.70
CA ARG A 323 -15.39 25.88 -2.12
C ARG A 323 -14.46 24.67 -2.30
N ILE A 324 -14.88 23.74 -3.14
CA ILE A 324 -14.02 22.66 -3.61
C ILE A 324 -13.12 23.22 -4.70
N LEU A 325 -11.83 23.41 -4.38
CA LEU A 325 -10.85 23.93 -5.33
C LEU A 325 -10.40 22.88 -6.34
N SER A 326 -10.32 21.63 -5.89
CA SER A 326 -9.99 20.48 -6.72
C SER A 326 -10.38 19.19 -6.05
N ARG A 327 -10.42 18.10 -6.85
CA ARG A 327 -10.80 16.77 -6.41
C ARG A 327 -9.93 15.70 -7.10
N TYR A 328 -9.58 14.66 -6.34
CA TYR A 328 -8.97 13.43 -6.83
C TYR A 328 -9.92 12.27 -6.57
N ASP A 329 -10.28 11.51 -7.59
CA ASP A 329 -11.07 10.29 -7.48
C ASP A 329 -10.14 9.08 -7.48
N LYS A 330 -10.37 8.15 -6.56
CA LYS A 330 -9.60 6.91 -6.41
C LYS A 330 -9.60 6.13 -7.71
N ALA A 331 -8.41 5.83 -8.21
CA ALA A 331 -8.26 5.15 -9.49
C ALA A 331 -8.20 3.64 -9.34
N HIS A 332 -7.48 3.13 -8.33
CA HIS A 332 -7.34 1.70 -8.08
C HIS A 332 -8.26 1.27 -6.95
N LEU A 333 -9.45 0.82 -7.31
CA LEU A 333 -10.48 0.36 -6.38
C LEU A 333 -10.12 -0.99 -5.75
N VAL A 334 -10.57 -1.20 -4.51
CA VAL A 334 -10.41 -2.48 -3.81
C VAL A 334 -11.43 -3.50 -4.35
N PRO A 335 -10.99 -4.59 -5.01
CA PRO A 335 -11.91 -5.64 -5.46
C PRO A 335 -12.64 -6.26 -4.27
N TYR A 336 -13.92 -6.59 -4.44
CA TYR A 336 -14.84 -7.09 -3.40
C TYR A 336 -15.11 -6.10 -2.25
N GLY A 337 -14.31 -5.05 -2.13
CA GLY A 337 -14.50 -3.96 -1.16
C GLY A 337 -15.36 -2.84 -1.72
N GLU A 338 -14.92 -2.23 -2.82
CA GLU A 338 -15.54 -1.05 -3.41
C GLU A 338 -16.38 -1.36 -4.66
N TYR A 339 -16.10 -2.47 -5.31
CA TYR A 339 -16.91 -3.02 -6.41
C TYR A 339 -16.89 -4.55 -6.36
N LEU A 340 -17.89 -5.18 -6.97
CA LEU A 340 -17.98 -6.64 -7.07
C LEU A 340 -17.51 -7.09 -8.45
N PRO A 341 -16.31 -7.69 -8.60
CA PRO A 341 -15.88 -8.27 -9.87
C PRO A 341 -16.86 -9.32 -10.35
N MET A 342 -17.10 -9.42 -11.67
CA MET A 342 -18.04 -10.37 -12.26
C MET A 342 -19.42 -10.37 -11.52
N ARG A 343 -19.91 -9.20 -11.16
CA ARG A 343 -21.16 -9.01 -10.38
C ARG A 343 -22.30 -9.93 -10.79
N PRO A 344 -22.65 -10.14 -12.09
CA PRO A 344 -23.78 -11.01 -12.45
C PRO A 344 -23.64 -12.45 -11.94
N ILE A 345 -22.41 -12.97 -11.88
CA ILE A 345 -22.12 -14.33 -11.41
C ILE A 345 -22.09 -14.36 -9.89
N LEU A 346 -21.34 -13.46 -9.26
CA LEU A 346 -21.11 -13.49 -7.82
C LEU A 346 -22.38 -13.11 -7.02
N SER A 347 -23.18 -12.17 -7.52
CA SER A 347 -24.48 -11.84 -6.89
C SER A 347 -25.48 -13.00 -6.95
N SER A 348 -25.46 -13.81 -8.02
CA SER A 348 -26.32 -15.00 -8.11
C SER A 348 -25.95 -16.09 -7.09
N LEU A 349 -24.70 -16.04 -6.56
CA LEU A 349 -24.21 -16.92 -5.49
C LEU A 349 -24.41 -16.33 -4.08
N GLY A 350 -25.11 -15.19 -3.96
CA GLY A 350 -25.36 -14.52 -2.68
C GLY A 350 -24.16 -13.73 -2.14
N LEU A 351 -23.17 -13.42 -2.99
CA LEU A 351 -22.04 -12.59 -2.60
C LEU A 351 -22.32 -11.12 -2.88
N SER A 352 -22.01 -10.27 -1.91
CA SER A 352 -22.07 -8.82 -2.00
C SER A 352 -20.68 -8.20 -1.77
N ARG A 353 -20.54 -6.90 -2.02
CA ARG A 353 -19.33 -6.17 -1.65
C ARG A 353 -19.28 -5.92 -0.14
N LEU A 354 -18.09 -5.65 0.38
CA LEU A 354 -17.86 -5.45 1.82
C LEU A 354 -18.18 -4.02 2.29
N ALA A 355 -17.98 -3.01 1.44
CA ALA A 355 -18.30 -1.63 1.78
C ALA A 355 -19.83 -1.42 1.78
N PRO A 356 -20.40 -0.64 2.72
CA PRO A 356 -21.83 -0.33 2.77
C PRO A 356 -22.33 0.38 1.51
N GLY A 357 -23.63 0.22 1.21
CA GLY A 357 -24.39 0.87 0.12
C GLY A 357 -24.64 -0.02 -1.08
N ASP A 358 -25.56 0.40 -1.96
CA ASP A 358 -26.12 -0.43 -3.03
C ASP A 358 -25.40 -0.29 -4.38
N VAL A 359 -24.66 0.82 -4.57
CA VAL A 359 -23.99 1.11 -5.84
C VAL A 359 -22.48 0.89 -5.76
N ASP A 360 -21.88 0.39 -6.85
CA ASP A 360 -20.43 0.26 -6.96
C ASP A 360 -19.76 1.63 -7.10
N PHE A 361 -18.50 1.73 -6.68
CA PHE A 361 -17.68 2.90 -6.95
C PHE A 361 -17.14 2.87 -8.37
N ASP A 362 -17.07 4.06 -8.99
CA ASP A 362 -16.40 4.27 -10.28
C ASP A 362 -14.92 4.60 -10.06
N PRO A 363 -14.01 4.04 -10.87
CA PRO A 363 -12.60 4.39 -10.80
C PRO A 363 -12.31 5.78 -11.37
N GLY A 364 -11.37 6.48 -10.76
CA GLY A 364 -10.77 7.71 -11.30
C GLY A 364 -9.79 7.44 -12.44
N PRO A 365 -9.26 8.49 -13.06
CA PRO A 365 -8.43 8.39 -14.28
C PRO A 365 -6.97 7.96 -14.06
N GLY A 366 -6.54 7.72 -12.82
CA GLY A 366 -5.16 7.38 -12.47
C GLY A 366 -4.50 8.40 -11.55
N ALA A 367 -3.21 8.18 -11.24
CA ALA A 367 -2.44 9.10 -10.40
C ALA A 367 -2.41 10.50 -11.02
N ARG A 368 -2.77 11.51 -10.23
CA ARG A 368 -2.80 12.92 -10.63
C ARG A 368 -2.11 13.79 -9.61
N THR A 369 -1.50 14.85 -10.09
CA THR A 369 -0.96 15.94 -9.29
C THR A 369 -1.87 17.15 -9.37
N LEU A 370 -2.28 17.67 -8.22
CA LEU A 370 -3.07 18.88 -8.11
C LEU A 370 -2.21 20.03 -7.58
N ASP A 371 -2.40 21.21 -8.17
CA ASP A 371 -1.75 22.44 -7.69
C ASP A 371 -2.58 23.03 -6.55
N LEU A 372 -2.02 23.04 -5.34
CA LEU A 372 -2.65 23.59 -4.14
C LEU A 372 -2.17 25.04 -3.95
N PRO A 373 -3.07 26.01 -3.80
CA PRO A 373 -2.70 27.40 -3.54
C PRO A 373 -1.75 27.52 -2.33
N VAL A 374 -0.65 28.27 -2.47
CA VAL A 374 0.35 28.52 -1.41
C VAL A 374 1.17 27.29 -0.99
N ILE A 375 0.64 26.08 -1.13
CA ILE A 375 1.25 24.81 -0.69
C ILE A 375 2.14 24.20 -1.78
N GLY A 376 1.71 24.29 -3.05
CA GLY A 376 2.38 23.67 -4.19
C GLY A 376 1.74 22.36 -4.65
N LYS A 377 2.50 21.54 -5.35
CA LYS A 377 2.01 20.33 -6.03
C LYS A 377 1.85 19.16 -5.08
N ALA A 378 0.65 18.61 -4.97
CA ALA A 378 0.31 17.43 -4.19
C ALA A 378 -0.10 16.25 -5.08
N GLY A 379 0.43 15.07 -4.84
CA GLY A 379 -0.06 13.80 -5.36
C GLY A 379 -0.97 13.11 -4.34
N PHE A 380 -1.90 12.30 -4.83
CA PHE A 380 -2.91 11.66 -3.98
C PHE A 380 -2.89 10.16 -4.19
N GLN A 381 -2.97 9.43 -3.08
CA GLN A 381 -3.05 7.98 -3.06
C GLN A 381 -4.02 7.53 -1.98
N LEU A 382 -5.25 7.19 -2.38
CA LEU A 382 -6.30 6.77 -1.46
C LEU A 382 -6.07 5.32 -1.00
N CYS A 383 -5.78 5.14 0.30
CA CYS A 383 -5.73 3.85 0.96
C CYS A 383 -4.86 2.83 0.19
N TYR A 384 -5.52 1.84 -0.38
CA TYR A 384 -4.94 0.71 -1.11
C TYR A 384 -4.00 1.11 -2.26
N GLU A 385 -4.21 2.25 -2.90
CA GLU A 385 -3.39 2.71 -4.03
C GLU A 385 -1.90 2.82 -3.71
N ILE A 386 -1.54 3.16 -2.46
CA ILE A 386 -0.14 3.34 -2.05
C ILE A 386 0.71 2.08 -2.15
N ILE A 387 0.09 0.89 -2.24
CA ILE A 387 0.86 -0.36 -2.31
C ILE A 387 1.44 -0.65 -3.70
N PHE A 388 0.95 0.02 -4.77
CA PHE A 388 1.35 -0.25 -6.15
C PHE A 388 2.62 0.51 -6.53
N SER A 389 3.76 -0.17 -6.46
CA SER A 389 5.07 0.39 -6.82
C SER A 389 5.10 0.84 -8.28
N GLY A 390 5.57 2.08 -8.49
CA GLY A 390 5.70 2.68 -9.82
C GLY A 390 4.42 3.26 -10.41
N GLU A 391 3.28 3.23 -9.67
CA GLU A 391 1.98 3.73 -10.12
C GLU A 391 1.45 4.89 -9.25
N VAL A 392 2.20 5.30 -8.22
CA VAL A 392 1.73 6.28 -7.22
C VAL A 392 1.93 7.75 -7.60
N VAL A 393 2.62 8.03 -8.70
CA VAL A 393 2.99 9.40 -9.11
C VAL A 393 2.65 9.66 -10.57
N ASP A 394 2.05 10.83 -10.84
CA ASP A 394 2.03 11.38 -12.20
C ASP A 394 3.45 11.83 -12.60
N ARG A 395 4.14 11.01 -13.39
CA ARG A 395 5.52 11.28 -13.81
C ARG A 395 5.65 12.50 -14.71
N LYS A 396 4.58 12.88 -15.43
CA LYS A 396 4.59 14.07 -16.31
C LYS A 396 4.44 15.35 -15.51
N ASN A 397 3.78 15.27 -14.36
CA ASN A 397 3.56 16.40 -13.46
C ASN A 397 3.89 15.97 -12.03
N ARG A 398 5.19 15.78 -11.71
CA ARG A 398 5.65 15.23 -10.43
C ARG A 398 5.22 16.13 -9.27
N PRO A 399 4.58 15.58 -8.22
CA PRO A 399 4.23 16.32 -7.01
C PRO A 399 5.45 16.61 -6.12
N ALA A 400 5.28 17.49 -5.16
CA ALA A 400 6.25 17.74 -4.09
C ALA A 400 6.09 16.80 -2.90
N PHE A 401 4.91 16.23 -2.70
CA PHE A 401 4.59 15.25 -1.66
C PHE A 401 3.41 14.37 -2.07
N LEU A 402 3.24 13.25 -1.39
CA LEU A 402 2.07 12.38 -1.52
C LEU A 402 1.19 12.52 -0.27
N PHE A 403 -0.10 12.72 -0.46
CA PHE A 403 -1.10 12.58 0.57
C PHE A 403 -1.77 11.21 0.46
N ASN A 404 -1.71 10.43 1.54
CA ASN A 404 -2.28 9.09 1.63
C ASN A 404 -3.33 9.01 2.73
N PRO A 405 -4.55 9.54 2.51
CA PRO A 405 -5.66 9.26 3.40
C PRO A 405 -6.04 7.79 3.25
N SER A 406 -6.22 7.09 4.39
CA SER A 406 -6.49 5.66 4.41
C SER A 406 -7.52 5.30 5.46
N ASN A 407 -8.27 4.22 5.23
CA ASN A 407 -9.18 3.66 6.23
C ASN A 407 -8.68 2.27 6.67
N ASP A 408 -7.65 2.26 7.51
CA ASP A 408 -7.07 1.03 8.04
C ASP A 408 -7.97 0.32 9.07
N ALA A 409 -9.13 0.87 9.40
CA ALA A 409 -10.09 0.23 10.30
C ALA A 409 -10.52 -1.16 9.81
N TRP A 410 -10.49 -1.39 8.49
CA TRP A 410 -10.78 -2.68 7.85
C TRP A 410 -9.76 -3.78 8.16
N PHE A 411 -8.53 -3.43 8.54
CA PHE A 411 -7.37 -4.33 8.45
C PHE A 411 -6.94 -4.94 9.79
N GLY A 412 -7.76 -4.78 10.86
CA GLY A 412 -7.43 -5.31 12.18
C GLY A 412 -6.08 -4.78 12.70
N ALA A 413 -5.38 -5.60 13.50
CA ALA A 413 -4.11 -5.20 14.11
C ALA A 413 -2.88 -5.42 13.19
N TRP A 414 -2.98 -6.31 12.19
CA TRP A 414 -1.84 -6.67 11.33
C TRP A 414 -1.70 -5.77 10.11
N GLY A 415 -2.82 -5.32 9.55
CA GLY A 415 -2.81 -4.53 8.32
C GLY A 415 -2.19 -3.13 8.45
N PRO A 416 -2.52 -2.31 9.47
CA PRO A 416 -2.03 -0.95 9.56
C PRO A 416 -0.49 -0.82 9.56
N PRO A 417 0.29 -1.61 10.34
CA PRO A 417 1.74 -1.53 10.28
C PRO A 417 2.32 -2.04 8.94
N GLN A 418 1.72 -3.06 8.32
CA GLN A 418 2.11 -3.52 6.98
C GLN A 418 1.86 -2.44 5.92
N HIS A 419 0.72 -1.77 5.98
CA HIS A 419 0.35 -0.69 5.07
C HIS A 419 1.29 0.51 5.21
N LEU A 420 1.62 0.90 6.45
CA LEU A 420 2.60 1.95 6.74
C LEU A 420 3.98 1.60 6.17
N ALA A 421 4.44 0.36 6.31
CA ALA A 421 5.73 -0.07 5.77
C ALA A 421 5.79 0.07 4.24
N GLN A 422 4.69 -0.22 3.54
CA GLN A 422 4.60 -0.02 2.09
C GLN A 422 4.59 1.46 1.72
N ALA A 423 3.89 2.33 2.48
CA ALA A 423 3.94 3.77 2.27
C ALA A 423 5.35 4.35 2.45
N ARG A 424 6.12 3.84 3.43
CA ARG A 424 7.54 4.21 3.63
C ARG A 424 8.39 3.83 2.42
N LEU A 425 8.14 2.67 1.84
CA LEU A 425 8.88 2.22 0.66
C LEU A 425 8.54 3.08 -0.57
N ARG A 426 7.27 3.53 -0.71
CA ARG A 426 6.90 4.51 -1.76
C ARG A 426 7.65 5.83 -1.60
N ALA A 427 7.74 6.36 -0.38
CA ALA A 427 8.52 7.57 -0.12
C ALA A 427 9.96 7.43 -0.59
N LEU A 428 10.60 6.32 -0.26
CA LEU A 428 11.99 6.02 -0.61
C LEU A 428 12.20 5.86 -2.13
N GLU A 429 11.32 5.14 -2.81
CA GLU A 429 11.37 4.92 -4.26
C GLU A 429 11.26 6.21 -5.05
N GLU A 430 10.27 7.02 -4.69
CA GLU A 430 9.95 8.25 -5.40
C GLU A 430 10.82 9.43 -4.95
N GLY A 431 11.48 9.35 -3.80
CA GLY A 431 12.15 10.48 -3.18
C GLY A 431 11.16 11.59 -2.79
N LEU A 432 9.97 11.21 -2.32
CA LEU A 432 8.89 12.12 -1.93
C LEU A 432 8.46 11.87 -0.49
N PRO A 433 8.19 12.92 0.29
CA PRO A 433 7.53 12.73 1.59
C PRO A 433 6.11 12.22 1.40
N VAL A 434 5.67 11.37 2.33
CA VAL A 434 4.30 10.86 2.39
C VAL A 434 3.64 11.33 3.68
N LEU A 435 2.51 12.00 3.54
CA LEU A 435 1.64 12.43 4.62
C LEU A 435 0.47 11.46 4.70
N ARG A 436 0.41 10.70 5.79
CA ARG A 436 -0.60 9.66 5.97
C ARG A 436 -1.57 10.03 7.07
N SER A 437 -2.88 10.06 6.76
CA SER A 437 -3.96 10.27 7.72
C SER A 437 -4.90 9.07 7.73
N THR A 438 -5.20 8.53 8.92
CA THR A 438 -6.06 7.36 9.11
C THR A 438 -7.07 7.58 10.24
N PRO A 439 -8.29 6.99 10.20
CA PRO A 439 -9.25 7.16 11.29
C PRO A 439 -8.81 6.43 12.58
N THR A 440 -8.34 5.18 12.48
CA THR A 440 -7.92 4.34 13.61
C THR A 440 -6.57 3.65 13.39
N GLY A 441 -5.99 3.78 12.19
CA GLY A 441 -4.75 3.14 11.81
C GLY A 441 -3.52 3.84 12.41
N ILE A 442 -2.48 3.98 11.61
CA ILE A 442 -1.25 4.68 11.99
C ILE A 442 -1.08 5.88 11.09
N SER A 443 -1.47 7.06 11.56
CA SER A 443 -1.18 8.32 10.88
C SER A 443 0.30 8.67 11.04
N ALA A 444 0.91 9.23 9.99
CA ALA A 444 2.35 9.42 9.98
C ALA A 444 2.80 10.53 9.03
N VAL A 445 3.96 11.10 9.35
CA VAL A 445 4.77 11.93 8.47
C VAL A 445 6.03 11.15 8.14
N ILE A 446 6.21 10.83 6.86
CA ILE A 446 7.33 10.06 6.33
C ILE A 446 8.14 11.00 5.45
N ASP A 447 9.46 11.05 5.65
CA ASP A 447 10.34 11.85 4.81
C ASP A 447 10.63 11.16 3.45
N ALA A 448 11.30 11.89 2.58
CA ALA A 448 11.69 11.40 1.26
C ALA A 448 12.68 10.21 1.27
N ASP A 449 13.25 9.87 2.43
CA ASP A 449 14.10 8.70 2.66
C ASP A 449 13.32 7.51 3.27
N GLY A 450 11.99 7.60 3.35
CA GLY A 450 11.17 6.57 3.96
C GLY A 450 11.28 6.49 5.49
N ARG A 451 11.91 7.49 6.15
CA ARG A 451 12.03 7.55 7.60
C ARG A 451 10.74 8.08 8.21
N LEU A 452 10.33 7.45 9.30
CA LEU A 452 9.18 7.90 10.08
C LEU A 452 9.61 9.08 10.97
N LEU A 453 9.15 10.30 10.64
CA LEU A 453 9.47 11.50 11.42
C LEU A 453 8.54 11.66 12.63
N LYS A 454 7.24 11.44 12.42
CA LYS A 454 6.21 11.46 13.46
C LYS A 454 5.14 10.44 13.13
N SER A 455 4.51 9.87 14.17
CA SER A 455 3.36 8.97 14.00
C SER A 455 2.46 8.99 15.22
N LEU A 456 1.19 8.60 15.02
CA LEU A 456 0.22 8.32 16.07
C LEU A 456 0.00 6.82 16.17
N PRO A 457 -0.07 6.26 17.39
CA PRO A 457 -0.33 4.82 17.56
C PRO A 457 -1.69 4.40 17.01
N TRP A 458 -1.80 3.14 16.66
CA TRP A 458 -3.06 2.50 16.29
C TRP A 458 -4.11 2.64 17.38
N ARG A 459 -5.38 2.91 16.99
CA ARG A 459 -6.53 3.10 17.89
C ARG A 459 -6.36 4.23 18.91
N THR A 460 -5.65 5.29 18.56
CA THR A 460 -5.47 6.48 19.40
C THR A 460 -6.02 7.70 18.67
N ALA A 461 -6.77 8.54 19.36
CA ALA A 461 -7.15 9.85 18.84
C ALA A 461 -6.00 10.84 19.07
N GLY A 462 -5.74 11.71 18.07
CA GLY A 462 -4.68 12.71 18.19
C GLY A 462 -4.42 13.48 16.93
N VAL A 463 -3.42 14.35 16.99
CA VAL A 463 -2.97 15.17 15.87
C VAL A 463 -1.45 15.13 15.75
N ILE A 464 -0.96 15.33 14.53
CA ILE A 464 0.46 15.55 14.25
C ILE A 464 0.62 16.95 13.70
N ASP A 465 1.20 17.86 14.50
CA ASP A 465 1.59 19.19 14.05
C ASP A 465 3.06 19.17 13.65
N THR A 466 3.34 19.63 12.42
CA THR A 466 4.70 19.70 11.89
C THR A 466 4.76 20.59 10.65
N ARG A 467 5.92 20.63 10.00
CA ARG A 467 6.10 21.23 8.68
C ARG A 467 6.20 20.14 7.62
N LEU A 468 5.74 20.45 6.40
CA LEU A 468 5.86 19.56 5.25
C LEU A 468 7.34 19.28 4.98
N PRO A 469 7.80 18.02 5.03
CA PRO A 469 9.18 17.69 4.68
C PRO A 469 9.45 17.99 3.20
N ALA A 470 10.68 18.40 2.89
CA ALA A 470 11.05 18.68 1.51
C ALA A 470 11.27 17.38 0.70
N PRO A 471 10.92 17.39 -0.59
CA PRO A 471 11.21 16.27 -1.49
C PRO A 471 12.72 16.23 -1.83
N ARG A 472 13.17 15.06 -2.25
CA ARG A 472 14.43 14.87 -2.95
C ARG A 472 14.25 15.08 -4.47
N PRO A 473 15.33 15.31 -5.22
CA PRO A 473 15.29 15.17 -6.67
C PRO A 473 14.73 13.80 -7.08
N PRO A 474 14.09 13.68 -8.28
CA PRO A 474 13.56 12.42 -8.75
C PRO A 474 14.66 11.34 -8.77
N THR A 475 14.39 10.22 -8.09
CA THR A 475 15.27 9.04 -8.10
C THR A 475 15.30 8.42 -9.51
N PRO A 476 16.27 7.54 -9.81
CA PRO A 476 16.21 6.73 -11.04
C PRO A 476 14.88 5.96 -11.16
N PHE A 477 14.40 5.38 -10.05
CA PHE A 477 13.11 4.68 -10.04
C PHE A 477 11.93 5.62 -10.32
N ALA A 478 11.88 6.80 -9.72
CA ALA A 478 10.84 7.79 -10.01
C ALA A 478 10.78 8.19 -11.50
N ARG A 479 11.91 8.14 -12.21
CA ARG A 479 11.98 8.44 -13.66
C ARG A 479 11.56 7.28 -14.54
N LEU A 480 11.98 6.06 -14.23
CA LEU A 480 11.85 4.88 -15.10
C LEU A 480 10.84 3.84 -14.59
N GLY A 481 10.49 3.90 -13.30
CA GLY A 481 9.53 2.98 -12.68
C GLY A 481 9.92 1.52 -12.78
N ASN A 482 8.92 0.68 -12.99
CA ASN A 482 9.07 -0.77 -13.02
C ASN A 482 9.90 -1.32 -14.20
N ILE A 483 10.36 -0.46 -15.12
CA ILE A 483 11.37 -0.87 -16.10
C ILE A 483 12.68 -1.25 -15.40
N LEU A 484 13.07 -0.56 -14.31
CA LEU A 484 14.33 -0.83 -13.61
C LEU A 484 14.37 -2.20 -12.92
N PRO A 485 13.39 -2.64 -12.12
CA PRO A 485 13.41 -4.01 -11.59
C PRO A 485 13.38 -5.08 -12.70
N LEU A 486 12.69 -4.84 -13.82
CA LEU A 486 12.69 -5.77 -14.94
C LEU A 486 14.05 -5.83 -15.62
N LEU A 487 14.74 -4.70 -15.82
CA LEU A 487 16.12 -4.68 -16.31
C LEU A 487 17.06 -5.36 -15.31
N PHE A 488 16.90 -5.11 -14.02
CA PHE A 488 17.69 -5.81 -12.99
C PHE A 488 17.48 -7.32 -13.06
N SER A 489 16.24 -7.79 -13.28
CA SER A 489 15.99 -9.22 -13.46
C SER A 489 16.71 -9.82 -14.69
N LEU A 490 16.81 -9.06 -15.79
CA LEU A 490 17.55 -9.50 -16.99
C LEU A 490 19.06 -9.57 -16.75
N VAL A 491 19.63 -8.68 -15.96
CA VAL A 491 21.07 -8.70 -15.63
C VAL A 491 21.44 -9.91 -14.78
N LEU A 492 20.49 -10.46 -14.00
CA LEU A 492 20.72 -11.62 -13.14
C LEU A 492 20.77 -12.96 -13.90
N VAL A 493 20.30 -13.05 -15.15
CA VAL A 493 20.15 -14.29 -15.92
C VAL A 493 21.10 -14.35 -17.09
#